data_e10ac830bb30cb97c857b059fb650ca4
#
_entry.id   e10ac830bb30cb97c857b059fb650ca4
#
_cell.length_a   1.000
_cell.length_b   1.000
_cell.length_c   1.000
_cell.angle_alpha   90.00
_cell.angle_beta   90.00
_cell.angle_gamma   90.00
#
_symmetry.space_group_name_H-M   'P 1'
#
loop_
_entity.id
_entity.type
_entity.pdbx_description
1 polymer ?
#
loop_
_entity_poly.entity_id
_entity_poly.type
_entity_poly.pdbx_seq_one_letter_code
_entity_poly.pdbx_strand_id
1 'polypeptide(L)'
;MFRFNKENKFQGRHRFLLAGTLCLLAVCFLMAQDKKPQHDKKAQPEQKVEPEKAQGKKKTLVDLLHADQGQADKLARPDVQVLIGSVKLRHDSMYMYCDSALIYEKTNSFEAFSNVRMEQGDTLFIYGDYLFYDGMTQIAQLRENVKMINRNTTLLTDSLNYDRLYNLGYYFDGGTLMDEENVLTSDWGEYSPA
;
A
#
# COMPACT_ATOMS: atom_id res chain seq x y z
N MET A 1 -13.63 -0.18 -7.09
CA MET A 1 -13.58 0.97 -8.01
C MET A 1 -12.23 0.93 -8.71
N PHE A 2 -12.22 0.75 -10.02
CA PHE A 2 -10.97 0.58 -10.79
C PHE A 2 -10.48 1.95 -11.29
N ARG A 3 -9.21 2.26 -11.07
CA ARG A 3 -8.52 3.38 -11.73
C ARG A 3 -7.44 2.82 -12.65
N PHE A 4 -7.58 3.09 -13.94
CA PHE A 4 -6.61 2.73 -14.97
C PHE A 4 -6.09 3.98 -15.66
N ASN A 5 -4.78 4.04 -15.84
CA ASN A 5 -4.16 5.04 -16.71
C ASN A 5 -3.61 4.34 -17.94
N LYS A 6 -4.26 4.57 -19.08
CA LYS A 6 -3.82 4.09 -20.38
C LYS A 6 -2.87 5.14 -20.93
N GLU A 7 -1.57 4.93 -20.83
CA GLU A 7 -0.62 5.78 -21.54
C GLU A 7 -0.73 5.56 -23.05
N ASN A 8 -1.39 6.50 -23.72
CA ASN A 8 -1.31 6.62 -25.17
C ASN A 8 0.09 7.12 -25.52
N LYS A 9 0.91 6.26 -26.14
CA LYS A 9 2.12 6.69 -26.87
C LYS A 9 1.72 7.58 -28.02
N PHE A 10 1.74 8.90 -27.81
CA PHE A 10 1.67 9.86 -28.88
C PHE A 10 3.10 10.19 -29.34
N GLN A 11 3.55 9.55 -30.42
CA GLN A 11 4.72 10.01 -31.18
C GLN A 11 4.31 11.22 -32.01
N GLY A 12 4.68 12.39 -31.55
CA GLY A 12 4.55 13.64 -32.30
C GLY A 12 5.88 14.38 -32.32
N ARG A 13 6.70 14.11 -33.34
CA ARG A 13 7.82 15.01 -33.72
C ARG A 13 7.22 16.30 -34.25
N HIS A 14 7.49 17.45 -33.66
CA HIS A 14 7.64 18.70 -34.41
C HIS A 14 8.61 19.66 -33.73
N ARG A 15 9.43 20.15 -34.57
CA ARG A 15 10.60 21.04 -34.55
C ARG A 15 10.20 22.47 -34.21
N PHE A 16 11.08 23.12 -33.46
CA PHE A 16 11.56 24.51 -33.54
C PHE A 16 10.62 25.61 -34.05
N LEU A 17 10.56 26.70 -33.28
CA LEU A 17 11.09 28.01 -33.70
C LEU A 17 11.11 29.00 -32.53
N LEU A 18 12.28 29.63 -32.38
CA LEU A 18 12.55 30.81 -31.56
C LEU A 18 11.79 32.03 -32.13
N ALA A 19 11.27 32.85 -31.28
CA ALA A 19 11.30 34.30 -31.45
C ALA A 19 10.93 34.95 -30.09
N GLY A 20 11.88 35.72 -29.62
CA GLY A 20 11.77 36.60 -28.50
C GLY A 20 11.04 37.88 -28.85
N THR A 21 10.48 38.49 -27.87
CA THR A 21 10.41 39.96 -27.76
C THR A 21 10.26 40.36 -26.28
N LEU A 22 11.20 41.11 -25.90
CA LEU A 22 11.34 41.94 -24.71
C LEU A 22 10.34 43.08 -24.79
N CYS A 23 9.54 43.35 -23.75
CA CYS A 23 9.00 44.68 -23.50
C CYS A 23 8.88 45.00 -22.03
N LEU A 24 9.64 46.00 -21.69
CA LEU A 24 9.72 46.66 -20.39
C LEU A 24 8.56 47.65 -20.18
N LEU A 25 8.42 48.09 -18.91
CA LEU A 25 7.77 49.34 -18.40
C LEU A 25 6.25 49.18 -18.14
N ALA A 26 5.68 49.68 -17.08
CA ALA A 26 6.05 50.73 -16.10
C ALA A 26 5.13 50.63 -14.85
N VAL A 27 5.66 51.14 -13.81
CA VAL A 27 5.12 51.53 -12.52
C VAL A 27 3.81 52.36 -12.63
N CYS A 28 2.80 52.07 -11.82
CA CYS A 28 1.92 53.07 -11.26
C CYS A 28 1.49 52.72 -9.84
N PHE A 29 2.03 53.52 -8.96
CA PHE A 29 1.69 53.67 -7.55
C PHE A 29 0.45 54.58 -7.51
N LEU A 30 -0.61 54.17 -6.80
CA LEU A 30 -1.62 55.10 -6.30
C LEU A 30 -2.24 54.52 -5.04
N MET A 31 -1.97 55.24 -3.95
CA MET A 31 -2.62 55.16 -2.66
C MET A 31 -4.08 55.61 -2.75
N ALA A 32 -4.97 54.94 -2.08
CA ALA A 32 -6.18 55.53 -1.57
C ALA A 32 -6.59 54.81 -0.27
N GLN A 33 -6.64 55.64 0.77
CA GLN A 33 -7.12 55.33 2.13
C GLN A 33 -8.65 55.32 2.19
N ASP A 34 -9.13 54.70 3.26
CA ASP A 34 -10.40 54.94 3.99
C ASP A 34 -11.65 54.13 3.60
N LYS A 35 -12.06 53.26 4.49
CA LYS A 35 -13.10 53.36 5.52
C LYS A 35 -13.48 52.03 6.13
N LYS A 36 -13.31 51.90 7.46
CA LYS A 36 -13.96 50.84 8.26
C LYS A 36 -15.47 51.13 8.38
N PRO A 37 -16.30 50.12 8.38
CA PRO A 37 -17.49 50.07 9.23
C PRO A 37 -17.27 49.08 10.37
N GLN A 38 -17.41 49.55 11.58
CA GLN A 38 -17.65 48.75 12.77
C GLN A 38 -18.98 48.00 12.61
N HIS A 39 -18.92 46.69 12.76
CA HIS A 39 -20.10 45.88 13.01
C HIS A 39 -19.88 45.07 14.29
N ASP A 40 -20.68 45.41 15.30
CA ASP A 40 -20.78 44.70 16.56
C ASP A 40 -21.08 43.24 16.31
N LYS A 41 -20.16 42.36 16.68
CA LYS A 41 -20.42 40.92 16.76
C LYS A 41 -20.55 40.52 18.22
N LYS A 42 -21.78 40.19 18.60
CA LYS A 42 -22.14 39.41 19.77
C LYS A 42 -21.22 38.20 19.86
N ALA A 43 -20.56 38.05 20.99
CA ALA A 43 -19.82 36.87 21.38
C ALA A 43 -20.76 35.66 21.46
N GLN A 44 -20.57 34.68 20.58
CA GLN A 44 -21.02 33.31 20.80
C GLN A 44 -19.96 32.60 21.61
N PRO A 45 -20.33 31.75 22.59
CA PRO A 45 -19.34 31.00 23.35
C PRO A 45 -18.64 29.98 22.42
N GLU A 46 -17.31 30.08 22.37
CA GLU A 46 -16.44 29.07 21.77
C GLU A 46 -16.72 27.73 22.45
N GLN A 47 -17.33 26.83 21.73
CA GLN A 47 -17.30 25.41 22.09
C GLN A 47 -15.87 24.91 21.89
N LYS A 48 -15.20 24.72 23.03
CA LYS A 48 -13.92 24.05 23.13
C LYS A 48 -14.11 22.61 22.60
N VAL A 49 -13.76 22.39 21.34
CA VAL A 49 -13.65 21.04 20.79
C VAL A 49 -12.43 20.40 21.45
N GLU A 50 -12.70 19.59 22.45
CA GLU A 50 -11.69 18.70 23.02
C GLU A 50 -11.20 17.78 21.88
N PRO A 51 -9.87 17.63 21.68
CA PRO A 51 -9.39 16.70 20.67
C PRO A 51 -9.83 15.29 21.12
N GLU A 52 -10.72 14.71 20.34
CA GLU A 52 -11.11 13.31 20.46
C GLU A 52 -9.81 12.47 20.46
N LYS A 53 -9.50 11.88 21.61
CA LYS A 53 -8.37 10.95 21.74
C LYS A 53 -8.61 9.85 20.73
N ALA A 54 -7.86 9.89 19.62
CA ALA A 54 -7.72 8.76 18.73
C ALA A 54 -7.35 7.57 19.62
N GLN A 55 -8.28 6.66 19.82
CA GLN A 55 -8.03 5.38 20.48
C GLN A 55 -6.98 4.69 19.61
N GLY A 56 -5.72 4.73 20.06
CA GLY A 56 -4.63 4.04 19.40
C GLY A 56 -5.02 2.57 19.25
N LYS A 57 -5.26 2.13 18.01
CA LYS A 57 -5.45 0.71 17.71
C LYS A 57 -4.29 -0.02 18.35
N LYS A 58 -4.58 -0.96 19.25
CA LYS A 58 -3.59 -1.78 19.92
C LYS A 58 -2.77 -2.46 18.82
N LYS A 59 -1.47 -2.15 18.74
CA LYS A 59 -0.59 -2.78 17.75
C LYS A 59 -0.56 -4.27 18.05
N THR A 60 -1.05 -5.07 17.13
CA THR A 60 -0.97 -6.53 17.21
C THR A 60 0.37 -7.00 16.68
N LEU A 61 0.87 -8.08 17.24
CA LEU A 61 2.11 -8.72 16.79
C LEU A 61 1.79 -9.83 15.79
N VAL A 62 2.78 -10.14 14.96
CA VAL A 62 2.74 -11.35 14.14
C VAL A 62 3.01 -12.55 15.05
N ASP A 63 2.05 -13.45 15.12
CA ASP A 63 2.13 -14.68 15.92
C ASP A 63 2.69 -15.82 15.07
N LEU A 64 3.69 -16.56 15.59
CA LEU A 64 4.10 -17.84 15.06
C LEU A 64 3.14 -18.92 15.58
N LEU A 65 2.44 -19.60 14.69
CA LEU A 65 1.52 -20.69 15.02
C LEU A 65 2.17 -22.07 14.84
N HIS A 66 3.02 -22.22 13.81
CA HIS A 66 3.72 -23.47 13.52
C HIS A 66 4.99 -23.25 12.71
N ALA A 67 5.99 -24.09 12.94
CA ALA A 67 7.13 -24.37 12.09
C ALA A 67 7.71 -25.74 12.52
N ASP A 68 8.22 -26.51 11.57
CA ASP A 68 8.84 -27.80 11.89
C ASP A 68 10.16 -27.62 12.64
N GLN A 69 10.91 -26.57 12.29
CA GLN A 69 12.17 -26.20 12.92
C GLN A 69 12.29 -24.68 13.07
N GLY A 70 12.86 -24.26 14.18
CA GLY A 70 13.21 -22.87 14.46
C GLY A 70 14.66 -22.74 14.91
N GLN A 71 15.40 -21.79 14.34
CA GLN A 71 16.78 -21.49 14.69
C GLN A 71 16.94 -20.00 14.97
N ALA A 72 17.66 -19.66 16.03
CA ALA A 72 18.03 -18.28 16.35
C ALA A 72 19.52 -18.23 16.65
N ASP A 73 20.25 -17.43 15.86
CA ASP A 73 21.65 -17.12 16.16
C ASP A 73 21.72 -15.84 16.98
N LYS A 74 21.65 -16.01 18.31
CA LYS A 74 21.67 -14.88 19.24
C LYS A 74 22.99 -14.12 19.29
N LEU A 75 24.08 -14.67 18.73
CA LEU A 75 25.38 -14.02 18.69
C LEU A 75 25.55 -13.17 17.44
N ALA A 76 25.21 -13.71 16.27
CA ALA A 76 25.41 -13.01 15.00
C ALA A 76 24.19 -12.14 14.60
N ARG A 77 22.97 -12.62 14.85
CA ARG A 77 21.71 -11.93 14.51
C ARG A 77 20.67 -12.12 15.62
N PRO A 78 20.81 -11.40 16.76
CA PRO A 78 19.99 -11.64 17.96
C PRO A 78 18.48 -11.40 17.75
N ASP A 79 18.12 -10.64 16.72
CA ASP A 79 16.74 -10.20 16.45
C ASP A 79 16.08 -10.96 15.29
N VAL A 80 16.77 -11.98 14.74
CA VAL A 80 16.28 -12.75 13.61
C VAL A 80 16.10 -14.21 14.00
N GLN A 81 14.89 -14.74 13.75
CA GLN A 81 14.62 -16.17 13.83
C GLN A 81 14.45 -16.74 12.44
N VAL A 82 15.08 -17.87 12.17
CA VAL A 82 14.91 -18.65 10.94
C VAL A 82 13.93 -19.77 11.22
N LEU A 83 12.87 -19.86 10.44
CA LEU A 83 11.84 -20.89 10.54
C LEU A 83 11.88 -21.75 9.26
N ILE A 84 11.76 -23.05 9.42
CA ILE A 84 11.86 -24.00 8.30
C ILE A 84 10.76 -25.06 8.46
N GLY A 85 10.09 -25.35 7.36
CA GLY A 85 9.09 -26.42 7.22
C GLY A 85 7.72 -26.03 7.73
N SER A 86 6.73 -26.10 6.86
CA SER A 86 5.29 -25.92 7.17
C SER A 86 4.99 -24.67 8.03
N VAL A 87 5.68 -23.57 7.72
CA VAL A 87 5.57 -22.34 8.52
C VAL A 87 4.16 -21.78 8.43
N LYS A 88 3.58 -21.47 9.59
CA LYS A 88 2.27 -20.83 9.72
C LYS A 88 2.36 -19.64 10.64
N LEU A 89 2.04 -18.47 10.14
CA LEU A 89 2.01 -17.20 10.85
C LEU A 89 0.58 -16.64 10.88
N ARG A 90 0.30 -15.78 11.84
CA ARG A 90 -0.98 -15.06 11.95
C ARG A 90 -0.74 -13.62 12.34
N HIS A 91 -1.47 -12.70 11.71
CA HIS A 91 -1.60 -11.33 12.19
C HIS A 91 -3.07 -10.91 12.14
N ASP A 92 -3.68 -10.74 13.31
CA ASP A 92 -5.13 -10.55 13.48
C ASP A 92 -5.94 -11.71 12.84
N SER A 93 -6.75 -11.38 11.82
CA SER A 93 -7.56 -12.34 11.05
C SER A 93 -6.87 -12.89 9.81
N MET A 94 -5.64 -12.49 9.53
CA MET A 94 -4.88 -12.96 8.37
C MET A 94 -3.97 -14.11 8.76
N TYR A 95 -4.01 -15.17 7.98
CA TYR A 95 -3.09 -16.31 8.06
C TYR A 95 -2.12 -16.29 6.89
N MET A 96 -0.87 -16.70 7.16
CA MET A 96 0.20 -16.75 6.19
C MET A 96 0.93 -18.07 6.32
N TYR A 97 1.24 -18.68 5.18
CA TYR A 97 1.87 -19.99 5.08
C TYR A 97 3.04 -19.91 4.12
N CYS A 98 4.12 -20.67 4.37
CA CYS A 98 5.28 -20.79 3.49
C CYS A 98 6.15 -21.98 3.88
N ASP A 99 7.16 -22.29 3.07
CA ASP A 99 8.10 -23.36 3.39
C ASP A 99 9.18 -22.90 4.39
N SER A 100 9.59 -21.64 4.33
CA SER A 100 10.56 -21.07 5.27
C SER A 100 10.33 -19.56 5.48
N ALA A 101 10.77 -19.04 6.61
CA ALA A 101 10.64 -17.63 6.93
C ALA A 101 11.81 -17.10 7.78
N LEU A 102 12.08 -15.80 7.65
CA LEU A 102 12.93 -15.01 8.55
C LEU A 102 12.04 -14.05 9.33
N ILE A 103 11.98 -14.19 10.63
CA ILE A 103 11.22 -13.31 11.52
C ILE A 103 12.14 -12.24 12.08
N TYR A 104 11.73 -10.99 11.98
CA TYR A 104 12.41 -9.81 12.51
C TYR A 104 11.63 -9.28 13.72
N GLU A 105 11.99 -9.72 14.94
CA GLU A 105 11.23 -9.43 16.16
C GLU A 105 11.10 -7.93 16.45
N LYS A 106 12.19 -7.18 16.28
CA LYS A 106 12.19 -5.73 16.58
C LYS A 106 11.24 -4.91 15.72
N THR A 107 11.10 -5.29 14.46
CA THR A 107 10.29 -4.58 13.49
C THR A 107 8.90 -5.18 13.32
N ASN A 108 8.62 -6.30 14.00
CA ASN A 108 7.37 -7.04 13.82
C ASN A 108 7.11 -7.36 12.35
N SER A 109 8.17 -7.74 11.62
CA SER A 109 8.11 -8.03 10.20
C SER A 109 8.70 -9.41 9.91
N PHE A 110 8.45 -9.93 8.71
CA PHE A 110 9.05 -11.19 8.28
C PHE A 110 9.20 -11.25 6.77
N GLU A 111 10.11 -12.10 6.32
CA GLU A 111 10.22 -12.58 4.96
C GLU A 111 9.78 -14.05 4.90
N ALA A 112 9.04 -14.41 3.86
CA ALA A 112 8.57 -15.76 3.62
C ALA A 112 9.00 -16.20 2.22
N PHE A 113 9.42 -17.46 2.11
CA PHE A 113 9.99 -18.01 0.90
C PHE A 113 9.32 -19.33 0.55
N SER A 114 9.04 -19.50 -0.73
CA SER A 114 8.47 -20.66 -1.38
C SER A 114 7.08 -21.06 -0.90
N ASN A 115 6.19 -21.34 -1.84
CA ASN A 115 4.81 -21.74 -1.58
C ASN A 115 4.07 -20.76 -0.65
N VAL A 116 4.34 -19.46 -0.82
CA VAL A 116 3.71 -18.42 0.01
C VAL A 116 2.21 -18.37 -0.28
N ARG A 117 1.42 -18.36 0.79
CA ARG A 117 -0.03 -18.21 0.74
C ARG A 117 -0.50 -17.34 1.87
N MET A 118 -1.25 -16.30 1.56
CA MET A 118 -1.96 -15.45 2.51
C MET A 118 -3.46 -15.66 2.39
N GLU A 119 -4.16 -15.67 3.51
CA GLU A 119 -5.62 -15.85 3.57
C GLU A 119 -6.23 -14.80 4.50
N GLN A 120 -7.25 -14.11 4.02
CA GLN A 120 -8.04 -13.20 4.84
C GLN A 120 -9.53 -13.51 4.67
N GLY A 121 -10.10 -14.07 5.76
CA GLY A 121 -11.45 -14.62 5.70
C GLY A 121 -11.52 -15.84 4.77
N ASP A 122 -12.65 -15.97 4.09
CA ASP A 122 -12.98 -17.03 3.14
C ASP A 122 -13.01 -16.54 1.67
N THR A 123 -12.67 -15.31 1.44
CA THR A 123 -12.82 -14.66 0.13
C THR A 123 -11.53 -14.19 -0.50
N LEU A 124 -10.51 -13.86 0.29
CA LEU A 124 -9.25 -13.34 -0.21
C LEU A 124 -8.10 -14.33 0.01
N PHE A 125 -7.49 -14.78 -1.10
CA PHE A 125 -6.32 -15.63 -1.12
C PHE A 125 -5.25 -15.01 -2.00
N ILE A 126 -4.01 -14.92 -1.51
CA ILE A 126 -2.88 -14.38 -2.27
C ILE A 126 -1.74 -15.39 -2.21
N TYR A 127 -1.19 -15.73 -3.36
CA TYR A 127 -0.10 -16.68 -3.55
C TYR A 127 1.09 -15.98 -4.17
N GLY A 128 2.30 -16.51 -3.96
CA GLY A 128 3.54 -16.05 -4.57
C GLY A 128 4.71 -16.89 -4.12
N ASP A 129 5.91 -16.61 -4.65
CA ASP A 129 7.12 -17.33 -4.26
C ASP A 129 7.89 -16.61 -3.16
N TYR A 130 7.71 -15.31 -3.03
CA TYR A 130 8.31 -14.46 -2.00
C TYR A 130 7.29 -13.48 -1.41
N LEU A 131 7.40 -13.26 -0.10
CA LEU A 131 6.64 -12.24 0.62
C LEU A 131 7.54 -11.53 1.63
N PHE A 132 7.57 -10.21 1.59
CA PHE A 132 7.93 -9.38 2.73
C PHE A 132 6.66 -8.81 3.36
N TYR A 133 6.50 -8.99 4.66
CA TYR A 133 5.37 -8.46 5.42
C TYR A 133 5.84 -7.55 6.55
N ASP A 134 5.37 -6.33 6.56
CA ASP A 134 5.57 -5.38 7.66
C ASP A 134 4.32 -5.34 8.54
N GLY A 135 4.43 -5.93 9.73
CA GLY A 135 3.32 -5.98 10.69
C GLY A 135 2.99 -4.64 11.34
N MET A 136 3.87 -3.64 11.23
CA MET A 136 3.61 -2.30 11.76
C MET A 136 2.75 -1.47 10.81
N THR A 137 3.06 -1.52 9.52
CA THR A 137 2.29 -0.85 8.46
C THR A 137 1.17 -1.72 7.91
N GLN A 138 1.22 -3.03 8.13
CA GLN A 138 0.33 -4.05 7.60
C GLN A 138 0.35 -4.14 6.06
N ILE A 139 1.51 -3.84 5.47
CA ILE A 139 1.75 -3.96 4.03
C ILE A 139 2.43 -5.29 3.74
N ALA A 140 1.85 -6.04 2.81
CA ALA A 140 2.40 -7.26 2.24
C ALA A 140 2.96 -6.96 0.84
N GLN A 141 4.22 -7.31 0.59
CA GLN A 141 4.88 -7.19 -0.70
C GLN A 141 5.18 -8.57 -1.24
N LEU A 142 4.38 -9.02 -2.21
CA LEU A 142 4.57 -10.32 -2.86
C LEU A 142 5.31 -10.15 -4.18
N ARG A 143 6.15 -11.11 -4.50
CA ARG A 143 6.95 -11.14 -5.72
C ARG A 143 6.98 -12.55 -6.29
N GLU A 144 7.12 -12.61 -7.61
CA GLU A 144 7.25 -13.82 -8.42
C GLU A 144 6.01 -14.71 -8.35
N ASN A 145 5.45 -15.02 -9.52
CA ASN A 145 4.29 -15.87 -9.68
C ASN A 145 3.08 -15.48 -8.80
N VAL A 146 2.83 -14.20 -8.68
CA VAL A 146 1.77 -13.70 -7.78
C VAL A 146 0.40 -13.95 -8.37
N LYS A 147 -0.46 -14.59 -7.59
CA LYS A 147 -1.88 -14.80 -7.89
C LYS A 147 -2.74 -14.35 -6.72
N MET A 148 -3.57 -13.34 -6.93
CA MET A 148 -4.57 -12.94 -5.94
C MET A 148 -5.95 -13.37 -6.42
N ILE A 149 -6.69 -14.03 -5.55
CA ILE A 149 -8.09 -14.42 -5.78
C ILE A 149 -8.95 -13.70 -4.75
N ASN A 150 -9.94 -12.97 -5.22
CA ASN A 150 -10.98 -12.41 -4.36
C ASN A 150 -12.34 -12.76 -4.93
N ARG A 151 -13.05 -13.69 -4.29
CA ARG A 151 -14.32 -14.25 -4.80
C ARG A 151 -14.16 -14.76 -6.25
N ASN A 152 -14.83 -14.09 -7.20
CA ASN A 152 -14.83 -14.45 -8.62
C ASN A 152 -13.73 -13.72 -9.43
N THR A 153 -12.94 -12.86 -8.79
CA THR A 153 -11.90 -12.08 -9.47
C THR A 153 -10.53 -12.66 -9.19
N THR A 154 -9.73 -12.81 -10.23
CA THR A 154 -8.34 -13.27 -10.15
C THR A 154 -7.41 -12.25 -10.77
N LEU A 155 -6.37 -11.84 -10.05
CA LEU A 155 -5.25 -11.07 -10.57
C LEU A 155 -4.01 -11.97 -10.66
N LEU A 156 -3.35 -11.95 -11.82
CA LEU A 156 -2.04 -12.56 -12.06
C LEU A 156 -1.02 -11.44 -12.33
N THR A 157 0.12 -11.47 -11.64
CA THR A 157 1.19 -10.46 -11.78
C THR A 157 2.50 -11.02 -11.21
N ASP A 158 3.63 -10.36 -11.44
CA ASP A 158 4.88 -10.70 -10.78
C ASP A 158 5.20 -9.80 -9.57
N SER A 159 4.44 -8.71 -9.39
CA SER A 159 4.59 -7.80 -8.26
C SER A 159 3.24 -7.37 -7.71
N LEU A 160 3.02 -7.58 -6.43
CA LEU A 160 1.82 -7.10 -5.73
C LEU A 160 2.22 -6.52 -4.38
N ASN A 161 1.83 -5.28 -4.12
CA ASN A 161 1.82 -4.74 -2.77
C ASN A 161 0.36 -4.66 -2.30
N TYR A 162 0.07 -5.30 -1.17
CA TYR A 162 -1.27 -5.34 -0.59
C TYR A 162 -1.29 -4.64 0.76
N ASP A 163 -2.04 -3.54 0.82
CA ASP A 163 -2.28 -2.78 2.05
C ASP A 163 -3.54 -3.32 2.74
N ARG A 164 -3.36 -3.97 3.88
CA ARG A 164 -4.46 -4.55 4.66
C ARG A 164 -5.36 -3.51 5.32
N LEU A 165 -4.79 -2.35 5.70
CA LEU A 165 -5.57 -1.30 6.38
C LEU A 165 -6.62 -0.70 5.46
N TYR A 166 -6.25 -0.52 4.19
CA TYR A 166 -7.11 0.06 3.18
C TYR A 166 -7.76 -0.96 2.26
N ASN A 167 -7.43 -2.26 2.43
CA ASN A 167 -7.88 -3.34 1.56
C ASN A 167 -7.61 -3.01 0.09
N LEU A 168 -6.36 -2.66 -0.22
CA LEU A 168 -5.92 -2.17 -1.52
C LEU A 168 -4.71 -2.94 -2.01
N GLY A 169 -4.82 -3.56 -3.18
CA GLY A 169 -3.70 -4.15 -3.89
C GLY A 169 -3.26 -3.26 -5.05
N TYR A 170 -1.96 -3.12 -5.24
CA TYR A 170 -1.41 -2.46 -6.43
C TYR A 170 -0.21 -3.23 -6.98
N TYR A 171 -0.13 -3.28 -8.31
CA TYR A 171 0.92 -3.96 -9.06
C TYR A 171 1.50 -3.01 -10.11
N PHE A 172 2.75 -3.25 -10.54
CA PHE A 172 3.51 -2.32 -11.39
C PHE A 172 4.44 -2.98 -12.41
N ASP A 173 4.47 -4.32 -12.48
CA ASP A 173 5.28 -5.09 -13.45
C ASP A 173 4.38 -5.88 -14.43
N GLY A 174 3.28 -5.25 -14.84
CA GLY A 174 2.27 -5.91 -15.63
C GLY A 174 1.33 -6.78 -14.82
N GLY A 175 0.11 -6.94 -15.29
CA GLY A 175 -0.87 -7.78 -14.65
C GLY A 175 -2.05 -8.11 -15.55
N THR A 176 -2.69 -9.22 -15.24
CA THR A 176 -3.93 -9.67 -15.87
C THR A 176 -4.99 -9.87 -14.80
N LEU A 177 -6.03 -9.07 -14.85
CA LEU A 177 -7.20 -9.17 -13.99
C LEU A 177 -8.33 -9.86 -14.76
N MET A 178 -8.91 -10.88 -14.15
CA MET A 178 -9.95 -11.70 -14.77
C MET A 178 -11.14 -11.85 -13.82
N ASP A 179 -12.34 -11.77 -14.36
CA ASP A 179 -13.57 -12.22 -13.72
C ASP A 179 -14.30 -13.21 -14.66
N GLU A 180 -15.57 -13.52 -14.38
CA GLU A 180 -16.35 -14.51 -15.18
C GLU A 180 -16.56 -14.04 -16.62
N GLU A 181 -16.58 -12.74 -16.90
CA GLU A 181 -16.98 -12.17 -18.18
C GLU A 181 -15.85 -11.39 -18.86
N ASN A 182 -14.84 -10.93 -18.09
CA ASN A 182 -13.86 -9.95 -18.55
C ASN A 182 -12.42 -10.38 -18.27
N VAL A 183 -11.53 -9.99 -19.18
CA VAL A 183 -10.08 -10.08 -19.00
C VAL A 183 -9.49 -8.71 -19.31
N LEU A 184 -8.74 -8.17 -18.34
CA LEU A 184 -8.08 -6.89 -18.45
C LEU A 184 -6.59 -7.05 -18.22
N THR A 185 -5.77 -6.57 -19.15
CA THR A 185 -4.30 -6.50 -19.03
C THR A 185 -3.85 -5.05 -18.95
N SER A 186 -2.88 -4.78 -18.08
CA SER A 186 -2.29 -3.45 -17.93
C SER A 186 -0.87 -3.54 -17.39
N ASP A 187 -0.05 -2.52 -17.62
CA ASP A 187 1.31 -2.44 -17.09
C ASP A 187 1.32 -2.24 -15.57
N TRP A 188 0.32 -1.54 -15.05
CA TRP A 188 0.11 -1.35 -13.62
C TRP A 188 -1.39 -1.17 -13.30
N GLY A 189 -1.75 -1.35 -12.06
CA GLY A 189 -3.13 -1.14 -11.62
C GLY A 189 -3.31 -1.18 -10.12
N GLU A 190 -4.47 -0.70 -9.69
CA GLU A 190 -4.95 -0.77 -8.32
C GLU A 190 -6.23 -1.60 -8.28
N TYR A 191 -6.35 -2.46 -7.28
CA TYR A 191 -7.52 -3.28 -7.04
C TYR A 191 -7.92 -3.22 -5.58
N SER A 192 -9.17 -2.87 -5.31
CA SER A 192 -9.76 -2.91 -3.97
C SER A 192 -10.76 -4.08 -3.91
N PRO A 193 -10.43 -5.16 -3.17
CA PRO A 193 -11.35 -6.23 -2.87
C PRO A 193 -12.61 -5.70 -2.17
N ALA A 194 -13.78 -6.06 -2.65
CA ALA A 194 -15.08 -5.61 -2.11
C ALA A 194 -15.60 -6.62 -1.06
#